data_89d6c29c3de6443a3d7d39de4ad12ce5
#
_entry.id   89d6c29c3de6443a3d7d39de4ad12ce5
#
_cell.length_a   1.000
_cell.length_b   1.000
_cell.length_c   1.000
_cell.angle_alpha   90.00
_cell.angle_beta   90.00
_cell.angle_gamma   90.00
#
_symmetry.space_group_name_H-M   'P 1'
#
loop_
_entity.id
_entity.type
_entity.pdbx_description
1 polymer ?
#
loop_
_entity_poly.entity_id
_entity_poly.type
_entity_poly.pdbx_seq_one_letter_code
_entity_poly.pdbx_strand_id
1 'polypeptide(L)'
;PMDDVDCFIGLDVGTQETGIHYPSCSVCLDGTGNLIGYYATSIAQNGEKIDEAALEKIFDQVLIAYKTKHHTYPHHVVIHRDGFSNEGIEWYVQYFQRNNIIFDLVEIRKNISTRLLHPEQISNEMNPNSGMAVIRENKAYLISTEVKPYLGAPRPLLLVHQYGSLSIQQIVRQVYILSEIHVGSMRTSRLPITTLYADKICKHHQHVPHDVLSNQLYFL
;
A
#
# COMPACT_ATOMS: atom_id res chain seq x y z
N PRO A 1 -11.38 7.13 12.14
CA PRO A 1 -10.40 6.15 11.69
C PRO A 1 -11.09 4.88 11.17
N MET A 2 -10.49 4.23 10.18
CA MET A 2 -10.97 2.94 9.67
C MET A 2 -10.50 1.84 10.63
N ASP A 3 -11.45 1.13 11.27
CA ASP A 3 -11.18 -0.01 12.15
C ASP A 3 -10.16 0.28 13.28
N ASP A 4 -10.21 1.48 13.88
CA ASP A 4 -9.30 1.95 14.93
C ASP A 4 -7.82 2.00 14.51
N VAL A 5 -7.55 2.06 13.21
CA VAL A 5 -6.21 2.29 12.65
C VAL A 5 -5.91 3.78 12.59
N ASP A 6 -4.79 4.17 13.18
CA ASP A 6 -4.38 5.58 13.23
C ASP A 6 -3.66 6.02 11.95
N CYS A 7 -2.91 5.10 11.34
CA CYS A 7 -2.00 5.43 10.26
C CYS A 7 -1.90 4.29 9.24
N PHE A 8 -1.93 4.64 7.95
CA PHE A 8 -1.63 3.74 6.84
C PHE A 8 -0.32 4.14 6.18
N ILE A 9 0.58 3.17 5.99
CA ILE A 9 1.88 3.39 5.35
C ILE A 9 1.96 2.54 4.09
N GLY A 10 2.17 3.18 2.94
CA GLY A 10 2.46 2.50 1.69
C GLY A 10 3.98 2.38 1.50
N LEU A 11 4.45 1.21 1.07
CA LEU A 11 5.84 0.94 0.73
C LEU A 11 5.95 0.36 -0.66
N ASP A 12 6.88 0.90 -1.47
CA ASP A 12 7.24 0.36 -2.78
C ASP A 12 8.74 0.51 -3.05
N VAL A 13 9.26 -0.29 -3.96
CA VAL A 13 10.63 -0.22 -4.49
C VAL A 13 10.57 0.00 -5.98
N GLY A 14 11.10 1.13 -6.42
CA GLY A 14 11.16 1.46 -7.85
C GLY A 14 12.31 0.76 -8.56
N THR A 15 12.12 0.50 -9.86
CA THR A 15 13.17 0.06 -10.76
C THR A 15 13.45 1.17 -11.76
N GLN A 16 14.71 1.59 -11.90
CA GLN A 16 15.09 2.50 -12.97
C GLN A 16 15.35 1.77 -14.31
N GLU A 17 15.35 2.53 -15.39
CA GLU A 17 15.70 2.05 -16.76
C GLU A 17 17.05 1.34 -16.84
N THR A 18 17.97 1.65 -15.92
CA THR A 18 19.30 1.02 -15.81
C THR A 18 19.29 -0.35 -15.17
N GLY A 19 18.13 -0.85 -14.70
CA GLY A 19 18.02 -2.11 -13.97
C GLY A 19 18.51 -2.05 -12.51
N ILE A 20 18.90 -0.88 -12.03
CA ILE A 20 19.24 -0.64 -10.63
C ILE A 20 17.92 -0.35 -9.88
N HIS A 21 17.63 -1.15 -8.87
CA HIS A 21 16.51 -0.89 -7.98
C HIS A 21 16.84 0.27 -7.07
N TYR A 22 15.93 1.25 -6.98
CA TYR A 22 16.05 2.32 -6.00
C TYR A 22 15.39 1.91 -4.69
N PRO A 23 15.91 2.40 -3.59
CA PRO A 23 15.26 2.15 -2.34
C PRO A 23 13.92 2.84 -2.27
N SER A 24 13.14 2.29 -1.43
CA SER A 24 11.74 2.46 -1.25
C SER A 24 11.31 3.90 -1.09
N CYS A 25 10.16 4.10 -1.64
CA CYS A 25 9.33 5.24 -1.35
C CYS A 25 8.23 4.82 -0.38
N SER A 26 7.95 5.65 0.59
CA SER A 26 6.87 5.45 1.53
C SER A 26 5.91 6.62 1.53
N VAL A 27 4.64 6.31 1.74
CA VAL A 27 3.56 7.27 1.89
C VAL A 27 2.88 7.05 3.21
N CYS A 28 2.62 8.11 3.94
CA CYS A 28 1.90 8.09 5.21
C CYS A 28 0.55 8.79 5.05
N LEU A 29 -0.52 8.06 5.37
CA LEU A 29 -1.87 8.57 5.48
C LEU A 29 -2.33 8.47 6.94
N ASP A 30 -3.21 9.38 7.37
CA ASP A 30 -3.91 9.20 8.64
C ASP A 30 -5.02 8.14 8.52
N GLY A 31 -5.63 7.77 9.65
CA GLY A 31 -6.68 6.75 9.72
C GLY A 31 -7.97 7.07 8.96
N THR A 32 -8.09 8.28 8.41
CA THR A 32 -9.19 8.70 7.52
C THR A 32 -8.79 8.76 6.06
N GLY A 33 -7.54 8.45 5.75
CA GLY A 33 -7.00 8.42 4.38
C GLY A 33 -6.42 9.74 3.89
N ASN A 34 -6.29 10.76 4.75
CA ASN A 34 -5.66 12.01 4.36
C ASN A 34 -4.13 11.88 4.34
N LEU A 35 -3.50 12.44 3.32
CA LEU A 35 -2.05 12.45 3.21
C LEU A 35 -1.43 13.24 4.36
N ILE A 36 -0.47 12.61 5.05
CA ILE A 36 0.43 13.26 6.01
C ILE A 36 1.71 13.68 5.31
N GLY A 37 2.33 12.77 4.57
CA GLY A 37 3.54 13.02 3.81
C GLY A 37 4.09 11.76 3.17
N TYR A 38 5.20 11.92 2.46
CA TYR A 38 5.94 10.81 1.87
C TYR A 38 7.45 10.99 2.08
N TYR A 39 8.17 9.89 1.99
CA TYR A 39 9.61 9.85 2.10
C TYR A 39 10.20 8.98 1.01
N ALA A 40 11.17 9.52 0.26
CA ALA A 40 11.92 8.80 -0.75
C ALA A 40 13.40 8.78 -0.33
N THR A 41 14.03 7.60 -0.34
CA THR A 41 15.45 7.50 0.01
C THR A 41 16.33 7.75 -1.21
N SER A 42 17.52 8.32 -1.02
CA SER A 42 18.53 8.50 -2.08
C SER A 42 19.40 7.26 -2.32
N ILE A 43 19.34 6.27 -1.42
CA ILE A 43 20.23 5.11 -1.46
C ILE A 43 19.72 4.11 -2.50
N ALA A 44 20.53 3.79 -3.49
CA ALA A 44 20.25 2.72 -4.45
C ALA A 44 20.55 1.36 -3.82
N GLN A 45 19.68 0.37 -4.05
CA GLN A 45 19.87 -1.02 -3.62
C GLN A 45 19.74 -1.98 -4.81
N ASN A 46 20.32 -3.15 -4.68
CA ASN A 46 20.13 -4.23 -5.62
C ASN A 46 19.01 -5.16 -5.14
N GLY A 47 17.95 -5.27 -5.97
CA GLY A 47 16.83 -6.16 -5.66
C GLY A 47 15.64 -5.46 -4.97
N GLU A 48 14.60 -6.22 -4.72
CA GLU A 48 13.33 -5.74 -4.17
C GLU A 48 13.26 -5.74 -2.65
N LYS A 49 14.27 -6.33 -1.98
CA LYS A 49 14.36 -6.32 -0.52
C LYS A 49 14.88 -4.96 -0.06
N ILE A 50 14.11 -4.30 0.80
CA ILE A 50 14.53 -3.04 1.41
C ILE A 50 15.51 -3.34 2.54
N ASP A 51 16.66 -2.64 2.53
CA ASP A 51 17.64 -2.78 3.61
C ASP A 51 17.09 -2.28 4.96
N GLU A 52 17.44 -2.94 6.04
CA GLU A 52 16.95 -2.62 7.38
C GLU A 52 17.24 -1.17 7.79
N ALA A 53 18.42 -0.65 7.43
CA ALA A 53 18.78 0.75 7.69
C ALA A 53 17.90 1.74 6.91
N ALA A 54 17.48 1.38 5.68
CA ALA A 54 16.55 2.18 4.89
C ALA A 54 15.13 2.11 5.47
N LEU A 55 14.68 0.92 5.88
CA LEU A 55 13.39 0.76 6.56
C LEU A 55 13.33 1.59 7.85
N GLU A 56 14.37 1.57 8.67
CA GLU A 56 14.43 2.33 9.91
C GLU A 56 14.28 3.82 9.64
N LYS A 57 15.05 4.37 8.69
CA LYS A 57 14.93 5.79 8.29
C LYS A 57 13.52 6.12 7.80
N ILE A 58 12.95 5.28 6.95
CA ILE A 58 11.60 5.48 6.42
C ILE A 58 10.58 5.57 7.55
N PHE A 59 10.56 4.57 8.43
CA PHE A 59 9.56 4.54 9.51
C PHE A 59 9.79 5.66 10.52
N ASP A 60 11.03 5.97 10.87
CA ASP A 60 11.33 7.10 11.75
C ASP A 60 10.78 8.42 11.18
N GLN A 61 11.01 8.69 9.89
CA GLN A 61 10.50 9.91 9.24
C GLN A 61 8.98 9.94 9.17
N VAL A 62 8.36 8.83 8.80
CA VAL A 62 6.90 8.71 8.71
C VAL A 62 6.25 8.88 10.09
N LEU A 63 6.79 8.26 11.12
CA LEU A 63 6.27 8.37 12.48
C LEU A 63 6.46 9.79 13.06
N ILE A 64 7.58 10.44 12.74
CA ILE A 64 7.80 11.85 13.09
C ILE A 64 6.77 12.74 12.38
N ALA A 65 6.48 12.49 11.10
CA ALA A 65 5.46 13.22 10.37
C ALA A 65 4.09 13.09 11.01
N TYR A 66 3.71 11.88 11.34
CA TYR A 66 2.45 11.61 12.04
C TYR A 66 2.38 12.37 13.36
N LYS A 67 3.42 12.24 14.20
CA LYS A 67 3.51 12.93 15.48
C LYS A 67 3.44 14.46 15.33
N THR A 68 4.09 15.02 14.31
CA THR A 68 4.06 16.47 14.06
C THR A 68 2.64 16.96 13.76
N LYS A 69 1.87 16.18 13.00
CA LYS A 69 0.49 16.52 12.63
C LYS A 69 -0.52 16.26 13.75
N HIS A 70 -0.37 15.15 14.47
CA HIS A 70 -1.36 14.70 15.47
C HIS A 70 -0.94 14.88 16.91
N HIS A 71 0.29 15.39 17.18
CA HIS A 71 0.90 15.62 18.50
C HIS A 71 1.14 14.35 19.34
N THR A 72 0.86 13.17 18.77
CA THR A 72 1.10 11.87 19.38
C THR A 72 1.66 10.90 18.33
N TYR A 73 2.35 9.86 18.77
CA TYR A 73 2.64 8.72 17.88
C TYR A 73 1.37 7.92 17.58
N PRO A 74 1.28 7.26 16.41
CA PRO A 74 0.17 6.36 16.15
C PRO A 74 0.23 5.17 17.10
N HIS A 75 -0.92 4.69 17.55
CA HIS A 75 -1.01 3.47 18.34
C HIS A 75 -1.10 2.22 17.46
N HIS A 76 -1.81 2.31 16.34
CA HIS A 76 -1.99 1.21 15.39
C HIS A 76 -1.68 1.66 13.95
N VAL A 77 -0.78 0.93 13.31
CA VAL A 77 -0.29 1.20 11.95
C VAL A 77 -0.59 0.02 11.03
N VAL A 78 -1.11 0.27 9.83
CA VAL A 78 -1.23 -0.74 8.77
C VAL A 78 -0.24 -0.43 7.65
N ILE A 79 0.61 -1.40 7.33
CA ILE A 79 1.64 -1.29 6.30
C ILE A 79 1.17 -2.03 5.06
N HIS A 80 1.05 -1.32 3.95
CA HIS A 80 0.76 -1.86 2.62
C HIS A 80 2.06 -1.93 1.81
N ARG A 81 2.59 -3.14 1.61
CA ARG A 81 3.77 -3.41 0.78
C ARG A 81 3.34 -3.74 -0.65
N ASP A 82 3.76 -2.95 -1.65
CA ASP A 82 3.51 -3.31 -3.06
C ASP A 82 4.36 -4.53 -3.43
N GLY A 83 3.70 -5.59 -3.88
CA GLY A 83 4.35 -6.85 -4.24
C GLY A 83 4.63 -7.76 -3.04
N PHE A 84 5.83 -8.33 -3.01
CA PHE A 84 6.26 -9.25 -1.97
C PHE A 84 7.06 -8.53 -0.88
N SER A 85 6.78 -8.86 0.38
CA SER A 85 7.63 -8.46 1.49
C SER A 85 8.78 -9.45 1.60
N ASN A 86 9.95 -9.05 1.09
CA ASN A 86 11.18 -9.84 1.17
C ASN A 86 12.00 -9.46 2.41
N GLU A 87 11.56 -8.46 3.13
CA GLU A 87 12.10 -8.03 4.41
C GLU A 87 11.62 -9.00 5.49
N GLY A 88 12.48 -9.49 6.36
CA GLY A 88 12.08 -10.42 7.41
C GLY A 88 11.04 -9.80 8.36
N ILE A 89 9.96 -10.54 8.68
CA ILE A 89 8.91 -10.07 9.60
C ILE A 89 9.49 -9.73 10.99
N GLU A 90 10.54 -10.41 11.38
CA GLU A 90 11.21 -10.24 12.67
C GLU A 90 11.72 -8.81 12.85
N TRP A 91 12.21 -8.18 11.78
CA TRP A 91 12.66 -6.80 11.82
C TRP A 91 11.48 -5.84 12.14
N TYR A 92 10.33 -6.00 11.45
CA TYR A 92 9.13 -5.21 11.72
C TYR A 92 8.66 -5.38 13.16
N VAL A 93 8.60 -6.62 13.64
CA VAL A 93 8.19 -6.92 15.02
C VAL A 93 9.09 -6.19 16.01
N GLN A 94 10.42 -6.27 15.86
CA GLN A 94 11.37 -5.61 16.75
C GLN A 94 11.23 -4.08 16.69
N TYR A 95 11.11 -3.51 15.47
CA TYR A 95 10.98 -2.07 15.28
C TYR A 95 9.71 -1.52 15.95
N PHE A 96 8.55 -2.09 15.68
CA PHE A 96 7.29 -1.60 16.20
C PHE A 96 7.10 -1.89 17.68
N GLN A 97 7.58 -3.03 18.18
CA GLN A 97 7.56 -3.32 19.63
C GLN A 97 8.37 -2.32 20.44
N ARG A 98 9.60 -1.98 20.02
CA ARG A 98 10.43 -0.98 20.75
C ARG A 98 9.80 0.41 20.75
N ASN A 99 8.96 0.72 19.77
CA ASN A 99 8.21 1.99 19.70
C ASN A 99 6.83 1.92 20.35
N ASN A 100 6.46 0.77 20.94
CA ASN A 100 5.13 0.52 21.54
C ASN A 100 3.96 0.78 20.58
N ILE A 101 4.11 0.35 19.33
CA ILE A 101 3.13 0.51 18.26
C ILE A 101 2.64 -0.87 17.83
N ILE A 102 1.33 -1.04 17.71
CA ILE A 102 0.70 -2.21 17.09
C ILE A 102 0.78 -2.04 15.58
N PHE A 103 1.06 -3.12 14.85
CA PHE A 103 1.10 -3.04 13.39
C PHE A 103 0.49 -4.26 12.71
N ASP A 104 -0.01 -4.04 11.50
CA ASP A 104 -0.39 -5.07 10.55
C ASP A 104 0.42 -4.91 9.27
N LEU A 105 0.93 -6.01 8.71
CA LEU A 105 1.66 -6.04 7.44
C LEU A 105 0.84 -6.77 6.39
N VAL A 106 0.53 -6.06 5.31
CA VAL A 106 -0.29 -6.54 4.20
C VAL A 106 0.48 -6.38 2.88
N GLU A 107 0.69 -7.47 2.17
CA GLU A 107 1.18 -7.43 0.80
C GLU A 107 0.02 -7.18 -0.17
N ILE A 108 0.22 -6.27 -1.11
CA ILE A 108 -0.73 -5.94 -2.18
C ILE A 108 -0.11 -6.33 -3.52
N ARG A 109 -0.54 -7.46 -4.07
CA ARG A 109 0.03 -8.03 -5.30
C ARG A 109 -0.90 -7.76 -6.48
N LYS A 110 -0.41 -6.98 -7.45
CA LYS A 110 -1.15 -6.57 -8.66
C LYS A 110 -0.97 -7.51 -9.85
N ASN A 111 0.14 -8.26 -9.89
CA ASN A 111 0.49 -9.14 -11.01
C ASN A 111 0.19 -10.60 -10.65
N ILE A 112 -1.07 -10.99 -10.80
CA ILE A 112 -1.54 -12.36 -10.53
C ILE A 112 -2.27 -12.91 -11.75
N SER A 113 -2.21 -14.22 -11.93
CA SER A 113 -2.90 -14.95 -13.02
C SER A 113 -4.37 -15.24 -12.72
N THR A 114 -4.76 -15.19 -11.44
CA THR A 114 -6.14 -15.50 -10.99
C THR A 114 -7.14 -14.52 -11.59
N ARG A 115 -8.32 -15.04 -11.96
CA ARG A 115 -9.49 -14.26 -12.35
C ARG A 115 -10.64 -14.62 -11.43
N LEU A 116 -11.47 -13.64 -11.11
CA LEU A 116 -12.74 -13.86 -10.44
C LEU A 116 -13.86 -13.81 -11.47
N LEU A 117 -14.83 -14.68 -11.30
CA LEU A 117 -16.03 -14.74 -12.11
C LEU A 117 -17.23 -14.47 -11.22
N HIS A 118 -18.24 -13.81 -11.77
CA HIS A 118 -19.50 -13.65 -11.06
C HIS A 118 -20.17 -15.04 -10.95
N PRO A 119 -20.72 -15.44 -9.77
CA PRO A 119 -21.31 -16.77 -9.59
C PRO A 119 -22.45 -17.10 -10.56
N GLU A 120 -23.18 -16.08 -10.97
CA GLU A 120 -24.34 -16.18 -11.90
C GLU A 120 -23.97 -15.84 -13.35
N GLN A 121 -22.67 -15.82 -13.68
CA GLN A 121 -22.22 -15.42 -15.01
C GLN A 121 -22.63 -16.46 -16.06
N ILE A 122 -23.69 -16.14 -16.79
CA ILE A 122 -24.19 -16.94 -17.92
C ILE A 122 -23.59 -16.43 -19.25
N SER A 123 -23.07 -15.20 -19.28
CA SER A 123 -22.45 -14.58 -20.46
C SER A 123 -21.20 -13.78 -20.09
N ASN A 124 -20.36 -13.48 -21.09
CA ASN A 124 -19.16 -12.65 -20.93
C ASN A 124 -19.45 -11.19 -20.53
N GLU A 125 -20.71 -10.85 -20.33
CA GLU A 125 -21.17 -9.49 -20.01
C GLU A 125 -21.22 -9.21 -18.50
N MET A 126 -21.12 -10.27 -17.67
CA MET A 126 -21.23 -10.15 -16.21
C MET A 126 -19.86 -10.21 -15.54
N ASN A 127 -19.14 -9.10 -15.56
CA ASN A 127 -17.95 -8.97 -14.76
C ASN A 127 -18.29 -8.90 -13.26
N PRO A 128 -17.41 -9.38 -12.37
CA PRO A 128 -17.54 -9.14 -10.94
C PRO A 128 -17.61 -7.65 -10.63
N ASN A 129 -18.50 -7.27 -9.73
CA ASN A 129 -18.65 -5.87 -9.30
C ASN A 129 -17.43 -5.41 -8.49
N SER A 130 -17.15 -4.10 -8.56
CA SER A 130 -16.20 -3.47 -7.64
C SER A 130 -16.63 -3.69 -6.18
N GLY A 131 -15.67 -3.95 -5.31
CA GLY A 131 -15.90 -4.32 -3.92
C GLY A 131 -16.10 -5.83 -3.68
N MET A 132 -16.28 -6.64 -4.73
CA MET A 132 -16.35 -8.09 -4.57
C MET A 132 -14.99 -8.66 -4.16
N ALA A 133 -14.99 -9.53 -3.16
CA ALA A 133 -13.78 -10.23 -2.72
C ALA A 133 -14.04 -11.71 -2.44
N VAL A 134 -13.04 -12.55 -2.72
CA VAL A 134 -12.99 -13.95 -2.32
C VAL A 134 -11.91 -14.11 -1.27
N ILE A 135 -12.30 -14.52 -0.08
CA ILE A 135 -11.44 -14.66 1.09
C ILE A 135 -11.07 -16.12 1.32
N ARG A 136 -9.79 -16.38 1.58
CA ARG A 136 -9.25 -17.68 1.95
C ARG A 136 -8.19 -17.52 3.02
N GLU A 137 -8.50 -17.92 4.25
CA GLU A 137 -7.58 -17.79 5.40
C GLU A 137 -7.05 -16.36 5.56
N ASN A 138 -5.75 -16.15 5.44
CA ASN A 138 -5.07 -14.86 5.50
C ASN A 138 -4.93 -14.15 4.16
N LYS A 139 -5.66 -14.60 3.12
CA LYS A 139 -5.59 -14.05 1.76
C LYS A 139 -6.95 -13.62 1.26
N ALA A 140 -6.96 -12.58 0.43
CA ALA A 140 -8.16 -12.17 -0.28
C ALA A 140 -7.85 -11.75 -1.71
N TYR A 141 -8.77 -12.06 -2.62
CA TYR A 141 -8.76 -11.58 -4.00
C TYR A 141 -9.84 -10.52 -4.11
N LEU A 142 -9.44 -9.26 -4.29
CA LEU A 142 -10.34 -8.10 -4.30
C LEU A 142 -10.46 -7.50 -5.69
N ILE A 143 -11.68 -7.29 -6.16
CA ILE A 143 -11.99 -6.44 -7.31
C ILE A 143 -12.19 -5.02 -6.81
N SER A 144 -11.25 -4.13 -7.08
CA SER A 144 -11.28 -2.73 -6.63
C SER A 144 -11.75 -1.74 -7.70
N THR A 145 -11.93 -2.21 -8.95
CA THR A 145 -12.36 -1.34 -10.06
C THR A 145 -13.33 -2.06 -10.97
N GLU A 146 -14.27 -1.31 -11.54
CA GLU A 146 -15.15 -1.81 -12.58
C GLU A 146 -14.47 -1.77 -13.95
N VAL A 147 -14.76 -2.76 -14.75
CA VAL A 147 -14.39 -2.81 -16.18
C VAL A 147 -15.68 -2.83 -16.99
N LYS A 148 -15.79 -1.90 -17.93
CA LYS A 148 -16.97 -1.86 -18.82
C LYS A 148 -17.11 -3.17 -19.60
N PRO A 149 -18.34 -3.63 -19.87
CA PRO A 149 -18.59 -4.75 -20.75
C PRO A 149 -17.77 -4.61 -22.05
N TYR A 150 -17.31 -5.72 -22.57
CA TYR A 150 -16.49 -5.82 -23.80
C TYR A 150 -15.02 -5.35 -23.69
N LEU A 151 -14.60 -4.75 -22.57
CA LEU A 151 -13.20 -4.36 -22.36
C LEU A 151 -12.38 -5.43 -21.60
N GLY A 152 -12.93 -6.64 -21.45
CA GLY A 152 -12.31 -7.73 -20.72
C GLY A 152 -12.79 -7.86 -19.28
N ALA A 153 -12.12 -8.69 -18.49
CA ALA A 153 -12.45 -8.92 -17.08
C ALA A 153 -11.56 -8.07 -16.15
N PRO A 154 -12.11 -7.57 -15.03
CA PRO A 154 -11.31 -6.86 -14.05
C PRO A 154 -10.24 -7.78 -13.46
N ARG A 155 -9.06 -7.22 -13.22
CA ARG A 155 -7.95 -7.94 -12.61
C ARG A 155 -7.99 -7.75 -11.10
N PRO A 156 -8.18 -8.82 -10.31
CA PRO A 156 -8.18 -8.68 -8.86
C PRO A 156 -6.81 -8.27 -8.31
N LEU A 157 -6.81 -7.67 -7.13
CA LEU A 157 -5.65 -7.59 -6.26
C LEU A 157 -5.61 -8.83 -5.38
N LEU A 158 -4.44 -9.39 -5.17
CA LEU A 158 -4.22 -10.37 -4.12
C LEU A 158 -3.68 -9.65 -2.89
N LEU A 159 -4.44 -9.71 -1.81
CA LEU A 159 -4.06 -9.21 -0.50
C LEU A 159 -3.58 -10.40 0.33
N VAL A 160 -2.41 -10.28 0.97
CA VAL A 160 -1.87 -11.30 1.86
C VAL A 160 -1.54 -10.66 3.20
N HIS A 161 -2.29 -11.03 4.23
CA HIS A 161 -2.03 -10.57 5.60
C HIS A 161 -0.89 -11.40 6.20
N GLN A 162 0.28 -10.78 6.29
CA GLN A 162 1.50 -11.43 6.76
C GLN A 162 1.61 -11.45 8.29
N TYR A 163 1.13 -10.39 8.94
CA TYR A 163 1.22 -10.23 10.39
C TYR A 163 0.22 -9.19 10.88
N GLY A 164 -0.25 -9.36 12.12
CA GLY A 164 -1.07 -8.39 12.83
C GLY A 164 -2.34 -8.98 13.41
N SER A 165 -3.21 -8.11 13.90
CA SER A 165 -4.42 -8.48 14.63
C SER A 165 -5.72 -8.25 13.85
N LEU A 166 -5.67 -7.53 12.73
CA LEU A 166 -6.85 -7.28 11.92
C LEU A 166 -7.34 -8.56 11.22
N SER A 167 -8.63 -8.67 11.08
CA SER A 167 -9.21 -9.71 10.24
C SER A 167 -8.98 -9.39 8.76
N ILE A 168 -8.91 -10.43 7.93
CA ILE A 168 -8.76 -10.24 6.47
C ILE A 168 -9.95 -9.47 5.87
N GLN A 169 -11.14 -9.52 6.48
CA GLN A 169 -12.32 -8.75 6.09
C GLN A 169 -12.11 -7.25 6.32
N GLN A 170 -11.53 -6.87 7.46
CA GLN A 170 -11.17 -5.46 7.74
C GLN A 170 -10.14 -4.96 6.75
N ILE A 171 -9.10 -5.75 6.47
CA ILE A 171 -8.07 -5.43 5.47
C ILE A 171 -8.68 -5.22 4.08
N VAL A 172 -9.54 -6.12 3.63
CA VAL A 172 -10.25 -5.99 2.34
C VAL A 172 -11.02 -4.67 2.27
N ARG A 173 -11.78 -4.36 3.33
CA ARG A 173 -12.56 -3.11 3.42
C ARG A 173 -11.68 -1.88 3.37
N GLN A 174 -10.58 -1.86 4.13
CA GLN A 174 -9.62 -0.75 4.16
C GLN A 174 -8.98 -0.52 2.80
N VAL A 175 -8.47 -1.59 2.17
CA VAL A 175 -7.86 -1.50 0.84
C VAL A 175 -8.87 -1.02 -0.20
N TYR A 176 -10.13 -1.50 -0.15
CA TYR A 176 -11.17 -1.03 -1.05
C TYR A 176 -11.45 0.46 -0.88
N ILE A 177 -11.68 0.93 0.35
CA ILE A 177 -11.92 2.35 0.64
C ILE A 177 -10.74 3.20 0.16
N LEU A 178 -9.50 2.79 0.44
CA LEU A 178 -8.30 3.51 0.02
C LEU A 178 -8.09 3.50 -1.51
N SER A 179 -8.74 2.61 -2.24
CA SER A 179 -8.75 2.62 -3.72
C SER A 179 -9.76 3.62 -4.29
N GLU A 180 -10.80 3.95 -3.52
CA GLU A 180 -11.88 4.87 -3.94
C GLU A 180 -11.53 6.35 -3.73
N ILE A 181 -10.63 6.67 -2.79
CA ILE A 181 -10.34 8.06 -2.37
C ILE A 181 -9.18 8.72 -3.11
N HIS A 182 -8.85 8.27 -4.31
CA HIS A 182 -7.75 8.86 -5.11
C HIS A 182 -8.06 10.29 -5.55
N VAL A 183 -7.29 11.25 -5.02
CA VAL A 183 -7.34 12.66 -5.41
C VAL A 183 -6.58 12.83 -6.73
N GLY A 184 -7.20 13.38 -7.76
CA GLY A 184 -6.56 13.65 -9.06
C GLY A 184 -7.02 12.73 -10.20
N SER A 185 -7.96 11.84 -9.96
CA SER A 185 -8.62 11.07 -11.01
C SER A 185 -10.12 10.99 -10.75
N MET A 186 -10.92 11.20 -11.79
CA MET A 186 -12.38 10.93 -11.74
C MET A 186 -12.70 9.43 -11.78
N ARG A 187 -11.68 8.57 -11.86
CA ARG A 187 -11.82 7.11 -11.90
C ARG A 187 -11.20 6.51 -10.67
N THR A 188 -11.86 5.50 -10.13
CA THR A 188 -11.30 4.67 -9.05
C THR A 188 -9.96 4.06 -9.46
N SER A 189 -9.01 4.05 -8.55
CA SER A 189 -7.74 3.38 -8.78
C SER A 189 -7.88 1.88 -8.47
N ARG A 190 -7.17 1.05 -9.24
CA ARG A 190 -7.07 -0.37 -8.90
C ARG A 190 -6.29 -0.59 -7.61
N LEU A 191 -5.22 0.20 -7.39
CA LEU A 191 -4.42 0.15 -6.17
C LEU A 191 -4.96 1.11 -5.11
N PRO A 192 -4.89 0.77 -3.83
CA PRO A 192 -5.12 1.75 -2.77
C PRO A 192 -4.10 2.90 -2.87
N ILE A 193 -4.50 4.09 -2.48
CA ILE A 193 -3.65 5.29 -2.60
C ILE A 193 -2.31 5.15 -1.89
N THR A 194 -2.19 4.31 -0.87
CA THR A 194 -0.94 3.96 -0.20
C THR A 194 0.11 3.44 -1.18
N THR A 195 -0.16 2.31 -1.83
CA THR A 195 0.77 1.71 -2.79
C THR A 195 0.78 2.44 -4.13
N LEU A 196 -0.35 3.04 -4.54
CA LEU A 196 -0.40 3.85 -5.75
C LEU A 196 0.55 5.05 -5.69
N TYR A 197 0.55 5.77 -4.57
CA TYR A 197 1.41 6.94 -4.41
C TYR A 197 2.86 6.52 -4.22
N ALA A 198 3.14 5.46 -3.47
CA ALA A 198 4.48 4.92 -3.36
C ALA A 198 5.06 4.53 -4.73
N ASP A 199 4.29 3.80 -5.57
CA ASP A 199 4.66 3.44 -6.96
C ASP A 199 4.92 4.69 -7.83
N LYS A 200 4.06 5.72 -7.73
CA LYS A 200 4.26 6.98 -8.47
C LYS A 200 5.51 7.73 -8.02
N ILE A 201 5.77 7.82 -6.71
CA ILE A 201 6.98 8.47 -6.17
C ILE A 201 8.22 7.73 -6.68
N CYS A 202 8.22 6.40 -6.65
CA CYS A 202 9.32 5.60 -7.18
C CYS A 202 9.55 5.84 -8.68
N LYS A 203 8.49 5.92 -9.49
CA LYS A 203 8.57 6.21 -10.93
C LYS A 203 9.10 7.61 -11.22
N HIS A 204 8.75 8.58 -10.39
CA HIS A 204 9.17 9.97 -10.51
C HIS A 204 10.32 10.32 -9.55
N HIS A 205 11.08 9.32 -9.10
CA HIS A 205 12.13 9.47 -8.10
C HIS A 205 13.12 10.59 -8.39
N GLN A 206 13.49 10.80 -9.66
CA GLN A 206 14.41 11.87 -10.07
C GLN A 206 13.86 13.29 -9.87
N HIS A 207 12.53 13.43 -9.70
CA HIS A 207 11.83 14.71 -9.61
C HIS A 207 11.26 14.98 -8.23
N VAL A 208 11.42 14.07 -7.28
CA VAL A 208 10.97 14.23 -5.90
C VAL A 208 12.15 14.46 -4.97
N PRO A 209 11.97 15.21 -3.86
CA PRO A 209 13.03 15.37 -2.87
C PRO A 209 13.37 14.04 -2.20
N HIS A 210 14.66 13.80 -1.98
CA HIS A 210 15.17 12.60 -1.35
C HIS A 210 15.62 12.89 0.09
N ASP A 211 15.51 11.87 0.95
CA ASP A 211 15.94 11.90 2.36
C ASP A 211 15.31 13.05 3.17
N VAL A 212 14.18 13.56 2.68
CA VAL A 212 13.39 14.62 3.31
C VAL A 212 11.92 14.23 3.27
N LEU A 213 11.23 14.46 4.36
CA LEU A 213 9.78 14.32 4.40
C LEU A 213 9.12 15.44 3.59
N SER A 214 8.23 15.09 2.69
CA SER A 214 7.46 16.04 1.88
C SER A 214 5.96 15.71 1.90
N ASN A 215 5.13 16.73 1.82
CA ASN A 215 3.68 16.60 1.63
C ASN A 215 3.19 17.20 0.30
N GLN A 216 4.11 17.63 -0.55
CA GLN A 216 3.79 18.21 -1.84
C GLN A 216 3.70 17.11 -2.91
N LEU A 217 2.54 17.04 -3.57
CA LEU A 217 2.21 15.95 -4.51
C LEU A 217 2.81 16.22 -5.90
N TYR A 218 4.13 16.32 -6.04
CA TYR A 218 4.82 16.52 -7.33
C TYR A 218 4.63 15.39 -8.34
N PHE A 219 4.09 14.27 -7.91
CA PHE A 219 3.89 13.04 -8.70
C PHE A 219 2.45 12.82 -9.18
N LEU A 220 1.54 13.72 -8.88
CA LEU A 220 0.13 13.66 -9.34
C LEU A 220 -0.10 14.38 -10.65
#